data_746cbc6fdec0e544341f15464170e11b
#
_entry.id   746cbc6fdec0e544341f15464170e11b
#
_cell.length_a   1.000
_cell.length_b   1.000
_cell.length_c   1.000
_cell.angle_alpha   90.00
_cell.angle_beta   90.00
_cell.angle_gamma   90.00
#
_symmetry.space_group_name_H-M   'P 1'
#
loop_
_entity.id
_entity.type
_entity.pdbx_description
1 polymer ?
#
loop_
_entity_poly.entity_id
_entity_poly.type
_entity_poly.pdbx_seq_one_letter_code
_entity_poly.pdbx_strand_id
1 'polypeptide(L)' 'MDDRATFDKMFNEWYAQFVYFAYYFINDAEVCRDIVSDAFEYLWRNYEKIEEATAKTYLYTIIRTRCILSLIHI' A
#
# COMPACT_ATOMS: atom_id res chain seq x y z
N MET A 1 -14.71 -5.35 -0.20
CA MET A 1 -14.70 -4.64 -1.50
C MET A 1 -15.27 -5.57 -2.54
N ASP A 2 -16.06 -5.05 -3.42
CA ASP A 2 -16.85 -5.90 -4.31
C ASP A 2 -16.62 -5.66 -5.80
N ASP A 3 -15.77 -4.72 -6.20
CA ASP A 3 -15.50 -4.58 -7.62
C ASP A 3 -14.19 -3.83 -7.93
N ARG A 4 -13.82 -3.92 -9.19
CA ARG A 4 -12.62 -3.29 -9.73
C ARG A 4 -12.71 -1.77 -9.71
N ALA A 5 -13.91 -1.22 -9.93
CA ALA A 5 -14.06 0.23 -9.95
C ALA A 5 -13.76 0.84 -8.59
N THR A 6 -14.20 0.20 -7.51
CA THR A 6 -13.88 0.64 -6.15
C THR A 6 -12.38 0.57 -5.90
N PHE A 7 -11.74 -0.51 -6.32
CA PHE A 7 -10.28 -0.65 -6.17
C PHE A 7 -9.54 0.44 -6.94
N ASP A 8 -9.92 0.68 -8.19
CA ASP A 8 -9.26 1.68 -9.02
C ASP A 8 -9.39 3.07 -8.42
N LYS A 9 -10.56 3.37 -7.84
CA LYS A 9 -10.77 4.64 -7.16
C LYS A 9 -9.83 4.80 -5.97
N MET A 10 -9.70 3.77 -5.16
CA MET A 10 -8.79 3.79 -4.01
C MET A 10 -7.34 3.95 -4.46
N PHE A 11 -6.95 3.23 -5.49
CA PHE A 11 -5.60 3.34 -6.04
C PHE A 11 -5.31 4.78 -6.48
N ASN A 12 -6.21 5.35 -7.28
CA ASN A 12 -6.02 6.71 -7.80
C ASN A 12 -6.00 7.77 -6.70
N GLU A 13 -6.80 7.61 -5.66
CA GLU A 13 -6.89 8.58 -4.58
C GLU A 13 -5.73 8.46 -3.59
N TRP A 14 -5.25 7.25 -3.35
CA TRP A 14 -4.33 7.00 -2.23
C TRP A 14 -2.89 6.72 -2.62
N TYR A 15 -2.61 6.40 -3.88
CA TYR A 15 -1.28 5.93 -4.28
C TYR A 15 -0.18 6.92 -3.89
N ALA A 16 -0.31 8.17 -4.31
CA ALA A 16 0.71 9.19 -4.04
C ALA A 16 0.88 9.43 -2.54
N GLN A 17 -0.22 9.45 -1.81
CA GLN A 17 -0.22 9.63 -0.36
C GLN A 17 0.57 8.52 0.34
N PHE A 18 0.41 7.29 -0.10
CA PHE A 18 1.14 6.17 0.47
C PHE A 18 2.61 6.17 0.07
N VAL A 19 2.96 6.62 -1.12
CA VAL A 19 4.36 6.78 -1.50
C VAL A 19 5.04 7.80 -0.60
N TYR A 20 4.38 8.93 -0.31
CA TYR A 20 4.89 9.90 0.65
C TYR A 20 5.08 9.29 2.03
N PHE A 21 4.14 8.48 2.47
CA PHE A 21 4.23 7.80 3.75
C PHE A 21 5.46 6.88 3.79
N ALA A 22 5.69 6.10 2.75
CA ALA A 22 6.85 5.21 2.65
C ALA A 22 8.17 5.99 2.69
N TYR A 23 8.17 7.20 2.16
CA TYR A 23 9.35 8.06 2.14
C TYR A 23 9.85 8.43 3.53
N TYR A 24 8.99 8.42 4.54
CA TYR A 24 9.43 8.64 5.93
C TYR A 24 10.40 7.56 6.39
N PHE A 25 10.32 6.38 5.81
CA PHE A 25 11.16 5.26 6.21
C PHE A 25 12.33 5.07 5.27
N ILE A 26 12.14 5.25 3.98
CA ILE A 26 13.12 4.92 2.94
C ILE A 26 13.27 6.11 2.00
N ASN A 27 14.46 6.69 1.94
CA ASN A 27 14.73 7.85 1.10
C ASN A 27 15.13 7.41 -0.32
N ASP A 28 14.25 6.65 -0.96
CA ASP A 28 14.44 6.16 -2.33
C ASP A 28 13.07 6.01 -2.96
N ALA A 29 12.76 6.89 -3.90
CA ALA A 29 11.44 6.96 -4.52
C ALA A 29 11.06 5.69 -5.25
N GLU A 30 12.01 5.06 -5.93
CA GLU A 30 11.74 3.83 -6.67
C GLU A 30 11.37 2.69 -5.73
N VAL A 31 12.12 2.52 -4.65
CA VAL A 31 11.82 1.51 -3.64
C VAL A 31 10.46 1.77 -3.01
N CYS A 32 10.16 3.03 -2.69
CA CYS A 32 8.85 3.39 -2.11
C CYS A 32 7.71 3.04 -3.05
N ARG A 33 7.85 3.36 -4.34
CA ARG A 33 6.81 3.02 -5.32
C ARG A 33 6.61 1.52 -5.45
N ASP A 34 7.70 0.74 -5.43
CA ASP A 34 7.61 -0.71 -5.50
C ASP A 34 6.87 -1.27 -4.29
N ILE A 35 7.19 -0.79 -3.09
CA ILE A 35 6.53 -1.24 -1.87
C ILE A 35 5.04 -0.91 -1.91
N VAL A 36 4.68 0.30 -2.32
CA VAL A 36 3.28 0.72 -2.38
C VAL A 36 2.53 -0.06 -3.45
N SER A 37 3.14 -0.27 -4.61
CA SER A 37 2.52 -1.06 -5.68
C SER A 37 2.27 -2.50 -5.24
N ASP A 38 3.24 -3.11 -4.55
CA ASP A 38 3.06 -4.46 -4.01
C ASP A 38 1.95 -4.51 -2.97
N ALA A 39 1.82 -3.48 -2.14
CA ALA A 39 0.76 -3.42 -1.13
C ALA A 39 -0.62 -3.37 -1.78
N PHE A 40 -0.78 -2.55 -2.83
CA PHE A 40 -2.05 -2.50 -3.56
C PHE A 40 -2.35 -3.80 -4.30
N GLU A 41 -1.33 -4.45 -4.85
CA GLU A 41 -1.51 -5.77 -5.47
C GLU A 41 -1.98 -6.80 -4.44
N TYR A 42 -1.40 -6.77 -3.25
CA TYR A 42 -1.83 -7.66 -2.18
C TYR A 42 -3.28 -7.38 -1.78
N LEU A 43 -3.65 -6.10 -1.69
CA LEU A 43 -5.02 -5.72 -1.41
C LEU A 43 -5.97 -6.27 -2.48
N TRP A 44 -5.60 -6.14 -3.75
CA TRP A 44 -6.42 -6.63 -4.87
C TRP A 44 -6.63 -8.14 -4.80
N ARG A 45 -5.57 -8.89 -4.50
CA ARG A 45 -5.68 -10.35 -4.40
C ARG A 45 -6.56 -10.80 -3.26
N ASN A 46 -6.70 -10.00 -2.23
CA ASN A 46 -7.46 -10.34 -1.03
C ASN A 46 -8.70 -9.47 -0.87
N TYR A 47 -9.11 -8.78 -1.93
CA TYR A 47 -10.15 -7.77 -1.79
C TYR A 47 -11.48 -8.32 -1.30
N GLU A 48 -11.79 -9.57 -1.60
CA GLU A 48 -13.03 -10.19 -1.14
C GLU A 48 -13.06 -10.37 0.38
N LYS A 49 -11.89 -10.46 1.00
CA LYS A 49 -11.74 -10.68 2.44
C LYS A 49 -11.57 -9.38 3.23
N ILE A 50 -11.40 -8.26 2.53
CA ILE A 50 -11.11 -6.98 3.16
C ILE A 50 -12.27 -6.04 2.92
N GLU A 51 -12.76 -5.42 4.00
CA GLU A 51 -13.83 -4.44 3.89
C GLU A 51 -13.28 -3.10 3.44
N GLU A 52 -14.05 -2.39 2.62
CA GLU A 52 -13.66 -1.09 2.12
C GLU A 52 -13.34 -0.11 3.26
N ALA A 53 -14.12 -0.16 4.33
CA ALA A 53 -13.93 0.74 5.48
C ALA A 53 -12.58 0.57 6.16
N THR A 54 -11.95 -0.60 6.05
CA THR A 54 -10.66 -0.89 6.70
C THR A 54 -9.50 -0.96 5.72
N ALA A 55 -9.75 -0.81 4.43
CA ALA A 55 -8.74 -0.98 3.40
C ALA A 55 -7.56 -0.02 3.57
N LYS A 56 -7.83 1.23 3.93
CA LYS A 56 -6.77 2.23 4.10
C LYS A 56 -5.85 1.89 5.26
N THR A 57 -6.41 1.49 6.39
CA THR A 57 -5.63 1.05 7.56
C THR A 57 -4.82 -0.19 7.23
N TYR A 58 -5.40 -1.11 6.47
CA TYR A 58 -4.73 -2.32 6.01
C TYR A 58 -3.50 -1.98 5.18
N LEU A 59 -3.63 -1.04 4.24
CA LEU A 59 -2.51 -0.60 3.41
C LEU A 59 -1.41 0.06 4.25
N TYR A 60 -1.77 0.92 5.20
CA TYR A 60 -0.79 1.53 6.10
C TYR A 60 0.02 0.46 6.83
N THR A 61 -0.64 -0.57 7.32
CA THR A 61 0.02 -1.64 8.06
C THR A 61 1.00 -2.42 7.17
N ILE A 62 0.58 -2.77 5.98
CA ILE A 62 1.44 -3.52 5.04
C ILE A 62 2.65 -2.66 4.65
N ILE A 63 2.41 -1.42 4.27
CA ILE A 63 3.48 -0.55 3.78
C ILE A 63 4.49 -0.27 4.89
N ARG A 64 4.00 0.05 6.09
CA ARG A 64 4.86 0.29 7.24
C ARG A 64 5.73 -0.94 7.55
N THR A 65 5.11 -2.11 7.58
CA THR A 65 5.82 -3.36 7.88
C THR A 65 6.89 -3.64 6.82
N ARG A 66 6.58 -3.49 5.56
CA ARG A 66 7.54 -3.72 4.49
C ARG A 66 8.69 -2.73 4.50
N CYS A 67 8.39 -1.47 4.81
CA CYS A 67 9.45 -0.46 4.94
C CYS A 67 10.40 -0.80 6.07
N ILE A 68 9.88 -1.18 7.22
CA ILE A 68 10.69 -1.54 8.38
C ILE A 68 11.56 -2.77 8.07
N LEU A 69 10.97 -3.79 7.46
CA LEU A 69 11.72 -5.00 7.08
C LEU A 69 12.83 -4.67 6.07
N SER A 70 12.57 -3.75 5.15
CA SER A 70 13.57 -3.32 4.18
C SER A 70 14.77 -2.67 4.87
N LEU A 71 14.53 -1.89 5.94
CA LEU A 71 15.60 -1.25 6.70
C LEU A 71 16.45 -2.25 7.49
N ILE A 72 15.83 -3.33 7.93
CA ILE A 72 16.53 -4.36 8.72
C ILE A 72 17.44 -5.19 7.83
N HIS A 73 17.15 -5.28 6.54
CA HIS A 73 17.90 -6.11 5.59
C HIS A 73 19.18 -5.47 5.05
N ILE A 74 19.58 -4.38 5.60
CA ILE A 74 20.84 -3.73 5.18
C ILE A 74 22.09 -4.37 5.84
#